data_c1031b5739500876ac85dd8e7ed5c9bb
#
_entry.id   c1031b5739500876ac85dd8e7ed5c9bb
#
_cell.length_a   1.000
_cell.length_b   1.000
_cell.length_c   1.000
_cell.angle_alpha   90.00
_cell.angle_beta   90.00
_cell.angle_gamma   90.00
#
_symmetry.space_group_name_H-M   'P 1'
#
loop_
_entity.id
_entity.type
_entity.pdbx_description
1 polymer ?
#
loop_
_entity_poly.entity_id
_entity_poly.type
_entity_poly.pdbx_seq_one_letter_code
_entity_poly.pdbx_strand_id
1 'polypeptide(L)'
;VFISHATSKISKKDDLNSIATLGFRGEAMASISAVSKVELLTKAENEEIGTRYEIAGGEELEFDDAGCPNGTTIVVRDIFFNTPARMKFLKKDVTEGNQVAGIVDRMAISHPEISFRFIRDGKQVLITSGNGDLKSTVYSVLGKEMSDSLMSVDYSFNDMRITGFVSKPTASRKSRAGQYFYINNRIVKSKTAMAALEQAYKNTIMVGRFPACVLNIELNPAQVDVNVHPAKTEVRFANEKPIFDLVYYAVKTAIENDRTVKEVEFKENPICWQESKNVYQNNDNKSFQAKFDFFKKKDEPPSQQVIKTKPRENFWQVEAPKPEYKIARDEKPKPRVDINIEYEEPEEISTAKSEDTPKE
;
A
#
# COMPACT_ATOMS: atom_id res chain seq x y z
N VAL A 1 -28.03 -14.64 -0.63
CA VAL A 1 -26.80 -13.86 -0.87
C VAL A 1 -27.09 -12.56 -1.62
N PHE A 2 -28.07 -12.56 -2.56
CA PHE A 2 -28.42 -11.41 -3.42
C PHE A 2 -29.57 -10.56 -2.88
N ILE A 3 -30.14 -10.88 -1.74
CA ILE A 3 -31.17 -10.08 -1.06
C ILE A 3 -30.51 -8.96 -0.26
N SER A 4 -30.95 -7.72 -0.50
CA SER A 4 -30.45 -6.57 0.25
C SER A 4 -30.76 -6.72 1.75
N HIS A 5 -29.81 -6.27 2.58
CA HIS A 5 -29.87 -6.32 4.05
C HIS A 5 -29.85 -7.75 4.66
N ALA A 6 -29.68 -8.80 3.85
CA ALA A 6 -29.49 -10.15 4.34
C ALA A 6 -28.02 -10.36 4.76
N THR A 7 -27.78 -10.52 6.06
CA THR A 7 -26.44 -10.78 6.60
C THR A 7 -26.48 -11.78 7.73
N SER A 8 -25.51 -12.69 7.77
CA SER A 8 -25.28 -13.60 8.89
C SER A 8 -24.29 -13.05 9.93
N LYS A 9 -23.75 -11.84 9.69
CA LYS A 9 -22.60 -11.31 10.45
C LYS A 9 -22.99 -10.35 11.57
N ILE A 10 -24.22 -9.86 11.56
CA ILE A 10 -24.78 -8.95 12.57
C ILE A 10 -26.17 -9.43 12.93
N SER A 11 -26.38 -9.72 14.19
CA SER A 11 -27.68 -10.15 14.73
C SER A 11 -28.22 -9.13 15.74
N LYS A 12 -27.34 -8.43 16.44
CA LYS A 12 -27.69 -7.48 17.49
C LYS A 12 -27.08 -6.11 17.21
N LYS A 13 -27.66 -5.07 17.81
CA LYS A 13 -27.16 -3.68 17.69
C LYS A 13 -25.74 -3.54 18.26
N ASP A 14 -25.40 -4.28 19.29
CA ASP A 14 -24.08 -4.23 19.93
C ASP A 14 -22.98 -4.82 19.05
N ASP A 15 -23.30 -5.73 18.11
CA ASP A 15 -22.35 -6.31 17.15
C ASP A 15 -21.73 -5.24 16.22
N LEU A 16 -22.42 -4.07 16.08
CA LEU A 16 -21.91 -2.93 15.29
C LEU A 16 -20.65 -2.32 15.90
N ASN A 17 -20.47 -2.44 17.22
CA ASN A 17 -19.31 -1.89 17.92
C ASN A 17 -18.08 -2.82 17.86
N SER A 18 -18.26 -4.08 17.41
CA SER A 18 -17.22 -5.11 17.41
C SER A 18 -17.06 -5.80 16.06
N ILE A 19 -17.20 -5.04 14.96
CA ILE A 19 -17.13 -5.59 13.61
C ILE A 19 -15.71 -6.07 13.29
N ALA A 20 -15.52 -7.40 13.25
CA ALA A 20 -14.27 -8.03 12.86
C ALA A 20 -14.19 -8.36 11.36
N THR A 21 -15.32 -8.34 10.64
CA THR A 21 -15.39 -8.73 9.22
C THR A 21 -15.32 -7.53 8.29
N LEU A 22 -14.76 -7.71 7.07
CA LEU A 22 -14.67 -6.63 6.07
C LEU A 22 -16.04 -6.11 5.63
N GLY A 23 -17.02 -7.02 5.43
CA GLY A 23 -18.40 -6.69 5.09
C GLY A 23 -19.35 -7.12 6.19
N PHE A 24 -20.43 -6.36 6.41
CA PHE A 24 -21.41 -6.65 7.46
C PHE A 24 -22.86 -6.26 7.11
N ARG A 25 -23.09 -5.43 6.08
CA ARG A 25 -24.42 -4.90 5.77
C ARG A 25 -25.29 -5.83 4.92
N GLY A 26 -24.72 -6.87 4.29
CA GLY A 26 -25.48 -7.74 3.36
C GLY A 26 -25.95 -7.03 2.09
N GLU A 27 -25.26 -6.02 1.62
CA GLU A 27 -25.67 -5.21 0.45
C GLU A 27 -24.70 -5.36 -0.73
N ALA A 28 -23.50 -5.89 -0.52
CA ALA A 28 -22.45 -5.88 -1.53
C ALA A 28 -22.82 -6.72 -2.76
N MET A 29 -23.26 -7.96 -2.56
CA MET A 29 -23.63 -8.84 -3.67
C MET A 29 -24.91 -8.38 -4.38
N ALA A 30 -25.88 -7.88 -3.64
CA ALA A 30 -27.09 -7.28 -4.25
C ALA A 30 -26.74 -6.08 -5.15
N SER A 31 -25.82 -5.21 -4.68
CA SER A 31 -25.38 -4.06 -5.48
C SER A 31 -24.53 -4.46 -6.70
N ILE A 32 -23.69 -5.50 -6.57
CA ILE A 32 -22.88 -6.02 -7.68
C ILE A 32 -23.77 -6.67 -8.73
N SER A 33 -24.70 -7.56 -8.33
CA SER A 33 -25.58 -8.27 -9.25
C SER A 33 -26.53 -7.33 -10.00
N ALA A 34 -26.92 -6.21 -9.39
CA ALA A 34 -27.76 -5.20 -10.05
C ALA A 34 -27.08 -4.52 -11.26
N VAL A 35 -25.75 -4.55 -11.36
CA VAL A 35 -25.00 -3.88 -12.44
C VAL A 35 -24.04 -4.80 -13.20
N SER A 36 -24.13 -6.10 -12.99
CA SER A 36 -23.26 -7.10 -13.61
C SER A 36 -23.99 -8.41 -13.87
N LYS A 37 -23.34 -9.34 -14.53
CA LYS A 37 -23.76 -10.74 -14.65
C LYS A 37 -22.99 -11.55 -13.63
N VAL A 38 -23.71 -12.25 -12.76
CA VAL A 38 -23.12 -13.04 -11.68
C VAL A 38 -23.56 -14.49 -11.78
N GLU A 39 -22.59 -15.40 -11.73
CA GLU A 39 -22.77 -16.82 -11.64
C GLU A 39 -22.23 -17.28 -10.28
N LEU A 40 -23.02 -18.02 -9.52
CA LEU A 40 -22.67 -18.61 -8.25
C LEU A 40 -22.79 -20.10 -8.36
N LEU A 41 -21.73 -20.83 -8.00
CA LEU A 41 -21.67 -22.28 -7.86
C LEU A 41 -21.35 -22.59 -6.41
N THR A 42 -22.17 -23.40 -5.76
CA THR A 42 -21.94 -23.74 -4.34
C THR A 42 -22.32 -25.18 -4.06
N LYS A 43 -21.52 -25.83 -3.22
CA LYS A 43 -21.79 -27.17 -2.72
C LYS A 43 -21.32 -27.30 -1.27
N ALA A 44 -22.18 -27.77 -0.39
CA ALA A 44 -21.80 -28.10 0.96
C ALA A 44 -21.01 -29.43 1.01
N GLU A 45 -20.17 -29.59 2.02
CA GLU A 45 -19.28 -30.75 2.13
C GLU A 45 -20.05 -32.11 2.19
N ASN A 46 -21.28 -32.08 2.74
CA ASN A 46 -22.12 -33.23 2.92
C ASN A 46 -23.14 -33.45 1.78
N GLU A 47 -23.07 -32.66 0.72
CA GLU A 47 -23.98 -32.75 -0.43
C GLU A 47 -23.27 -33.42 -1.61
N GLU A 48 -24.01 -34.29 -2.35
CA GLU A 48 -23.47 -34.91 -3.55
C GLU A 48 -23.51 -33.98 -4.77
N ILE A 49 -24.57 -33.20 -4.87
CA ILE A 49 -24.82 -32.28 -5.97
C ILE A 49 -24.78 -30.83 -5.45
N GLY A 50 -24.14 -29.96 -6.17
CA GLY A 50 -24.12 -28.56 -5.85
C GLY A 50 -25.21 -27.79 -6.61
N THR A 51 -25.30 -26.51 -6.36
CA THR A 51 -26.26 -25.57 -6.95
C THR A 51 -25.58 -24.55 -7.80
N ARG A 52 -26.12 -24.26 -8.98
CA ARG A 52 -25.78 -23.14 -9.85
C ARG A 52 -26.88 -22.09 -9.81
N TYR A 53 -26.49 -20.86 -9.65
CA TYR A 53 -27.40 -19.72 -9.65
C TYR A 53 -26.86 -18.61 -10.55
N GLU A 54 -27.66 -18.15 -11.52
CA GLU A 54 -27.31 -17.05 -12.40
C GLU A 54 -28.25 -15.86 -12.25
N ILE A 55 -27.69 -14.67 -12.13
CA ILE A 55 -28.41 -13.41 -12.02
C ILE A 55 -27.73 -12.35 -12.90
N ALA A 56 -28.50 -11.57 -13.64
CA ALA A 56 -28.00 -10.48 -14.47
C ALA A 56 -28.84 -9.21 -14.32
N GLY A 57 -28.18 -8.10 -13.96
CA GLY A 57 -28.89 -6.83 -13.77
C GLY A 57 -29.93 -6.83 -12.65
N GLY A 58 -29.83 -7.78 -11.71
CA GLY A 58 -30.76 -7.96 -10.62
C GLY A 58 -31.92 -8.93 -10.93
N GLU A 59 -31.97 -9.46 -12.15
CA GLU A 59 -33.00 -10.44 -12.57
C GLU A 59 -32.40 -11.84 -12.52
N GLU A 60 -33.11 -12.79 -11.88
CA GLU A 60 -32.75 -14.20 -11.82
C GLU A 60 -32.93 -14.82 -13.21
N LEU A 61 -31.91 -15.51 -13.71
CA LEU A 61 -31.93 -16.18 -15.01
C LEU A 61 -32.08 -17.68 -14.88
N GLU A 62 -31.31 -18.30 -13.99
CA GLU A 62 -31.22 -19.74 -13.86
C GLU A 62 -30.97 -20.16 -12.41
N PHE A 63 -31.60 -21.24 -11.98
CA PHE A 63 -31.40 -21.90 -10.70
C PHE A 63 -31.50 -23.42 -10.89
N ASP A 64 -30.34 -24.09 -10.97
CA ASP A 64 -30.27 -25.49 -11.32
C ASP A 64 -29.25 -26.24 -10.45
N ASP A 65 -29.37 -27.56 -10.49
CA ASP A 65 -28.35 -28.48 -9.94
C ASP A 65 -27.09 -28.49 -10.80
N ALA A 66 -25.92 -28.48 -10.16
CA ALA A 66 -24.64 -28.43 -10.86
C ALA A 66 -23.56 -29.30 -10.19
N GLY A 67 -22.77 -29.97 -11.00
CA GLY A 67 -21.55 -30.61 -10.55
C GLY A 67 -20.46 -29.54 -10.29
N CYS A 68 -20.13 -29.29 -9.01
CA CYS A 68 -19.08 -28.37 -8.63
C CYS A 68 -18.27 -28.87 -7.41
N PRO A 69 -17.05 -28.37 -7.20
CA PRO A 69 -16.28 -28.73 -6.01
C PRO A 69 -16.92 -28.17 -4.73
N ASN A 70 -16.57 -28.73 -3.59
CA ASN A 70 -17.01 -28.23 -2.29
C ASN A 70 -16.55 -26.78 -2.09
N GLY A 71 -17.42 -25.96 -1.51
CA GLY A 71 -17.20 -24.54 -1.31
C GLY A 71 -18.05 -23.68 -2.21
N THR A 72 -17.69 -22.41 -2.38
CA THR A 72 -18.45 -21.44 -3.18
C THR A 72 -17.56 -20.73 -4.18
N THR A 73 -17.98 -20.75 -5.44
CA THR A 73 -17.36 -20.00 -6.54
C THR A 73 -18.31 -18.92 -7.00
N ILE A 74 -17.85 -17.68 -7.05
CA ILE A 74 -18.64 -16.54 -7.57
C ILE A 74 -17.85 -15.94 -8.73
N VAL A 75 -18.52 -15.82 -9.88
CA VAL A 75 -17.96 -15.22 -11.09
C VAL A 75 -18.78 -13.99 -11.44
N VAL A 76 -18.13 -12.84 -11.50
CA VAL A 76 -18.75 -11.56 -11.85
C VAL A 76 -18.23 -11.14 -13.22
N ARG A 77 -19.12 -10.89 -14.17
CA ARG A 77 -18.79 -10.51 -15.55
C ARG A 77 -19.51 -9.23 -15.94
N ASP A 78 -18.98 -8.54 -16.92
CA ASP A 78 -19.63 -7.44 -17.65
C ASP A 78 -20.17 -6.33 -16.72
N ILE A 79 -19.34 -5.85 -15.80
CA ILE A 79 -19.75 -4.78 -14.87
C ILE A 79 -20.22 -3.55 -15.63
N PHE A 80 -21.37 -2.99 -15.22
CA PHE A 80 -22.06 -1.84 -15.83
C PHE A 80 -22.67 -2.09 -17.20
N PHE A 81 -22.84 -3.34 -17.65
CA PHE A 81 -23.42 -3.67 -18.95
C PHE A 81 -24.82 -3.02 -19.17
N ASN A 82 -25.61 -2.91 -18.11
CA ASN A 82 -26.96 -2.33 -18.10
C ASN A 82 -27.00 -0.85 -17.65
N THR A 83 -25.85 -0.25 -17.38
CA THR A 83 -25.75 1.13 -16.88
C THR A 83 -24.81 1.99 -17.74
N PRO A 84 -25.20 2.32 -19.00
CA PRO A 84 -24.32 3.03 -19.95
C PRO A 84 -23.90 4.42 -19.45
N ALA A 85 -24.69 5.07 -18.61
CA ALA A 85 -24.31 6.33 -17.99
C ALA A 85 -23.08 6.17 -17.09
N ARG A 86 -23.00 5.09 -16.28
CA ARG A 86 -21.83 4.78 -15.45
C ARG A 86 -20.61 4.43 -16.28
N MET A 87 -20.80 3.67 -17.38
CA MET A 87 -19.71 3.36 -18.31
C MET A 87 -19.04 4.61 -18.88
N LYS A 88 -19.80 5.68 -19.17
CA LYS A 88 -19.26 6.96 -19.67
C LYS A 88 -18.40 7.70 -18.65
N PHE A 89 -18.57 7.46 -17.36
CA PHE A 89 -17.78 8.09 -16.31
C PHE A 89 -16.48 7.33 -16.00
N LEU A 90 -16.29 6.13 -16.53
CA LEU A 90 -15.03 5.41 -16.42
C LEU A 90 -13.92 6.20 -17.11
N LYS A 91 -12.76 6.24 -16.45
CA LYS A 91 -11.55 6.84 -17.00
C LYS A 91 -10.98 5.92 -18.10
N LYS A 92 -9.84 6.31 -18.66
CA LYS A 92 -9.11 5.46 -19.61
C LYS A 92 -8.76 4.12 -18.95
N ASP A 93 -8.81 3.03 -19.70
CA ASP A 93 -8.57 1.65 -19.24
C ASP A 93 -7.26 1.51 -18.45
N VAL A 94 -6.20 2.22 -18.89
CA VAL A 94 -4.92 2.26 -18.17
C VAL A 94 -5.07 2.84 -16.76
N THR A 95 -5.90 3.88 -16.60
CA THR A 95 -6.10 4.54 -15.30
C THR A 95 -6.94 3.66 -14.37
N GLU A 96 -8.04 3.10 -14.89
CA GLU A 96 -8.89 2.18 -14.13
C GLU A 96 -8.12 0.92 -13.75
N GLY A 97 -7.37 0.32 -14.69
CA GLY A 97 -6.53 -0.84 -14.43
C GLY A 97 -5.46 -0.60 -13.35
N ASN A 98 -4.86 0.60 -13.30
CA ASN A 98 -3.91 0.96 -12.24
C ASN A 98 -4.61 1.11 -10.87
N GLN A 99 -5.84 1.62 -10.83
CA GLN A 99 -6.60 1.72 -9.57
C GLN A 99 -6.99 0.33 -9.07
N VAL A 100 -7.46 -0.55 -9.95
CA VAL A 100 -7.78 -1.95 -9.60
C VAL A 100 -6.54 -2.66 -9.10
N ALA A 101 -5.40 -2.56 -9.81
CA ALA A 101 -4.13 -3.13 -9.37
C ALA A 101 -3.77 -2.69 -7.96
N GLY A 102 -3.84 -1.37 -7.68
CA GLY A 102 -3.54 -0.86 -6.35
C GLY A 102 -4.50 -1.31 -5.24
N ILE A 103 -5.74 -1.70 -5.56
CA ILE A 103 -6.66 -2.31 -4.61
C ILE A 103 -6.29 -3.77 -4.38
N VAL A 104 -6.04 -4.53 -5.46
CA VAL A 104 -5.64 -5.95 -5.39
C VAL A 104 -4.34 -6.11 -4.62
N ASP A 105 -3.34 -5.26 -4.88
CA ASP A 105 -2.07 -5.24 -4.16
C ASP A 105 -2.26 -5.09 -2.63
N ARG A 106 -3.12 -4.15 -2.23
CA ARG A 106 -3.39 -3.90 -0.81
C ARG A 106 -4.17 -5.03 -0.15
N MET A 107 -5.12 -5.63 -0.87
CA MET A 107 -5.88 -6.77 -0.38
C MET A 107 -4.99 -8.02 -0.26
N ALA A 108 -4.12 -8.25 -1.23
CA ALA A 108 -3.17 -9.36 -1.20
C ALA A 108 -2.22 -9.25 0.01
N ILE A 109 -1.70 -8.06 0.29
CA ILE A 109 -0.83 -7.84 1.46
C ILE A 109 -1.59 -8.00 2.78
N SER A 110 -2.88 -7.60 2.86
CA SER A 110 -3.67 -7.73 4.09
C SER A 110 -4.11 -9.17 4.37
N HIS A 111 -4.13 -10.02 3.33
CA HIS A 111 -4.58 -11.41 3.40
C HIS A 111 -3.59 -12.35 2.72
N PRO A 112 -2.39 -12.55 3.30
CA PRO A 112 -1.37 -13.40 2.73
C PRO A 112 -1.79 -14.88 2.65
N GLU A 113 -2.81 -15.28 3.41
CA GLU A 113 -3.44 -16.61 3.39
C GLU A 113 -4.35 -16.85 2.18
N ILE A 114 -4.65 -15.78 1.40
CA ILE A 114 -5.48 -15.87 0.20
C ILE A 114 -4.61 -15.77 -1.05
N SER A 115 -4.83 -16.67 -2.01
CA SER A 115 -4.19 -16.59 -3.32
C SER A 115 -4.91 -15.57 -4.21
N PHE A 116 -4.17 -14.58 -4.69
CA PHE A 116 -4.64 -13.57 -5.62
C PHE A 116 -4.00 -13.78 -6.99
N ARG A 117 -4.80 -13.69 -8.03
CA ARG A 117 -4.34 -13.66 -9.42
C ARG A 117 -4.97 -12.47 -10.14
N PHE A 118 -4.13 -11.54 -10.60
CA PHE A 118 -4.57 -10.38 -11.34
C PHE A 118 -4.05 -10.42 -12.78
N ILE A 119 -4.98 -10.40 -13.73
CA ILE A 119 -4.69 -10.42 -15.15
C ILE A 119 -5.20 -9.12 -15.75
N ARG A 120 -4.37 -8.45 -16.55
CA ARG A 120 -4.70 -7.22 -17.25
C ARG A 120 -4.28 -7.33 -18.72
N ASP A 121 -5.19 -7.02 -19.63
CA ASP A 121 -4.93 -7.08 -21.07
C ASP A 121 -4.33 -8.44 -21.50
N GLY A 122 -4.87 -9.53 -20.93
CA GLY A 122 -4.38 -10.91 -21.18
C GLY A 122 -3.03 -11.26 -20.54
N LYS A 123 -2.39 -10.32 -19.85
CA LYS A 123 -1.11 -10.55 -19.15
C LYS A 123 -1.30 -10.69 -17.65
N GLN A 124 -0.68 -11.70 -17.06
CA GLN A 124 -0.65 -11.86 -15.62
C GLN A 124 0.27 -10.80 -15.00
N VAL A 125 -0.31 -9.91 -14.19
CA VAL A 125 0.38 -8.81 -13.51
C VAL A 125 0.79 -9.20 -12.10
N LEU A 126 -0.08 -9.93 -11.38
CA LEU A 126 0.17 -10.39 -10.02
C LEU A 126 -0.28 -11.83 -9.85
N ILE A 127 0.49 -12.60 -9.08
CA ILE A 127 0.09 -13.87 -8.50
C ILE A 127 0.69 -13.99 -7.10
N THR A 128 -0.13 -14.36 -6.10
CA THR A 128 0.31 -14.68 -4.75
C THR A 128 -0.02 -16.14 -4.41
N SER A 129 0.78 -16.76 -3.57
CA SER A 129 0.65 -18.18 -3.24
C SER A 129 -0.51 -18.49 -2.30
N GLY A 130 -0.93 -17.53 -1.45
CA GLY A 130 -1.93 -17.78 -0.40
C GLY A 130 -1.44 -18.70 0.71
N ASN A 131 -0.14 -18.72 1.00
CA ASN A 131 0.48 -19.61 1.99
C ASN A 131 0.58 -19.02 3.40
N GLY A 132 0.03 -17.81 3.62
CA GLY A 132 0.10 -17.11 4.90
C GLY A 132 1.43 -16.38 5.15
N ASP A 133 2.42 -16.50 4.26
CA ASP A 133 3.70 -15.80 4.41
C ASP A 133 3.63 -14.37 3.86
N LEU A 134 3.58 -13.40 4.76
CA LEU A 134 3.55 -11.99 4.41
C LEU A 134 4.79 -11.56 3.60
N LYS A 135 5.98 -12.14 3.89
CA LYS A 135 7.21 -11.76 3.17
C LYS A 135 7.16 -12.19 1.71
N SER A 136 6.69 -13.39 1.44
CA SER A 136 6.48 -13.93 0.09
C SER A 136 5.44 -13.10 -0.67
N THR A 137 4.36 -12.69 0.00
CA THR A 137 3.33 -11.83 -0.58
C THR A 137 3.88 -10.45 -0.92
N VAL A 138 4.64 -9.85 -0.01
CA VAL A 138 5.31 -8.56 -0.24
C VAL A 138 6.30 -8.64 -1.41
N TYR A 139 7.05 -9.74 -1.52
CA TYR A 139 7.92 -9.99 -2.67
C TYR A 139 7.13 -10.02 -4.00
N SER A 140 5.99 -10.71 -4.02
CA SER A 140 5.14 -10.82 -5.21
C SER A 140 4.51 -9.48 -5.61
N VAL A 141 4.09 -8.66 -4.63
CA VAL A 141 3.39 -7.38 -4.85
C VAL A 141 4.35 -6.23 -5.08
N LEU A 142 5.37 -6.07 -4.24
CA LEU A 142 6.26 -4.91 -4.24
C LEU A 142 7.59 -5.15 -4.94
N GLY A 143 7.86 -6.40 -5.33
CA GLY A 143 9.06 -6.79 -6.06
C GLY A 143 10.27 -7.08 -5.16
N LYS A 144 11.28 -7.70 -5.78
CA LYS A 144 12.50 -8.17 -5.11
C LYS A 144 13.26 -7.05 -4.39
N GLU A 145 13.53 -5.95 -5.08
CA GLU A 145 14.31 -4.83 -4.54
C GLU A 145 13.73 -4.29 -3.23
N MET A 146 12.40 -4.17 -3.18
CA MET A 146 11.72 -3.72 -1.96
C MET A 146 11.79 -4.79 -0.88
N SER A 147 11.48 -6.04 -1.18
CA SER A 147 11.47 -7.14 -0.22
C SER A 147 12.84 -7.33 0.44
N ASP A 148 13.93 -7.26 -0.33
CA ASP A 148 15.30 -7.42 0.18
C ASP A 148 15.75 -6.25 1.07
N SER A 149 15.09 -5.11 0.94
CA SER A 149 15.38 -3.89 1.71
C SER A 149 14.53 -3.74 2.98
N LEU A 150 13.69 -4.73 3.32
CA LEU A 150 12.81 -4.67 4.47
C LEU A 150 13.43 -5.28 5.73
N MET A 151 13.15 -4.64 6.86
CA MET A 151 13.44 -5.12 8.22
C MET A 151 12.12 -5.56 8.86
N SER A 152 12.12 -6.66 9.58
CA SER A 152 10.97 -7.16 10.31
C SER A 152 10.64 -6.28 11.51
N VAL A 153 9.36 -6.11 11.78
CA VAL A 153 8.80 -5.44 12.95
C VAL A 153 7.88 -6.42 13.65
N ASP A 154 8.12 -6.67 14.93
CA ASP A 154 7.21 -7.36 15.85
C ASP A 154 7.38 -6.72 17.22
N TYR A 155 6.38 -5.97 17.67
CA TYR A 155 6.46 -5.21 18.89
C TYR A 155 5.08 -5.15 19.54
N SER A 156 5.06 -5.29 20.87
CA SER A 156 3.83 -5.21 21.67
C SER A 156 3.94 -4.10 22.69
N PHE A 157 2.88 -3.34 22.84
CA PHE A 157 2.80 -2.27 23.83
C PHE A 157 1.37 -2.20 24.39
N ASN A 158 1.23 -2.39 25.69
CA ASN A 158 -0.06 -2.61 26.35
C ASN A 158 -0.82 -3.77 25.67
N ASP A 159 -2.11 -3.60 25.37
CA ASP A 159 -2.96 -4.60 24.71
C ASP A 159 -2.92 -4.50 23.17
N MET A 160 -1.89 -3.85 22.62
CA MET A 160 -1.73 -3.65 21.17
C MET A 160 -0.47 -4.34 20.70
N ARG A 161 -0.53 -4.87 19.49
CA ARG A 161 0.63 -5.45 18.80
C ARG A 161 0.78 -4.85 17.41
N ILE A 162 2.01 -4.67 16.98
CA ILE A 162 2.34 -4.24 15.61
C ILE A 162 3.30 -5.24 14.99
N THR A 163 2.93 -5.73 13.81
CA THR A 163 3.74 -6.68 13.04
C THR A 163 3.91 -6.21 11.62
N GLY A 164 4.92 -6.73 10.94
CA GLY A 164 5.15 -6.46 9.53
C GLY A 164 6.57 -6.09 9.18
N PHE A 165 6.72 -5.11 8.29
CA PHE A 165 8.02 -4.73 7.73
C PHE A 165 8.16 -3.22 7.57
N VAL A 166 9.39 -2.72 7.72
CA VAL A 166 9.79 -1.34 7.40
C VAL A 166 11.04 -1.33 6.55
N SER A 167 11.20 -0.34 5.69
CA SER A 167 12.36 -0.27 4.81
C SER A 167 13.63 0.13 5.56
N LYS A 168 14.78 -0.41 5.14
CA LYS A 168 16.07 0.14 5.57
C LYS A 168 16.19 1.62 5.23
N PRO A 169 16.90 2.42 6.02
CA PRO A 169 17.08 3.85 5.72
C PRO A 169 17.64 4.12 4.32
N THR A 170 18.49 3.24 3.81
CA THR A 170 19.08 3.30 2.47
C THR A 170 18.05 3.13 1.35
N ALA A 171 16.92 2.46 1.61
CA ALA A 171 15.85 2.19 0.65
C ALA A 171 14.69 3.19 0.74
N SER A 172 14.94 4.38 1.32
CA SER A 172 13.93 5.45 1.41
C SER A 172 13.48 5.96 0.03
N ARG A 173 12.21 6.32 -0.11
CA ARG A 173 11.56 6.70 -1.37
C ARG A 173 11.26 8.19 -1.46
N LYS A 174 11.00 8.70 -2.68
CA LYS A 174 10.64 10.11 -2.91
C LYS A 174 9.19 10.44 -2.57
N SER A 175 8.36 9.42 -2.32
CA SER A 175 6.92 9.59 -2.02
C SER A 175 6.46 8.63 -0.95
N ARG A 176 5.29 8.93 -0.35
CA ARG A 176 4.62 8.09 0.66
C ARG A 176 3.82 6.92 0.06
N ALA A 177 3.91 6.68 -1.25
CA ALA A 177 3.12 5.65 -1.92
C ALA A 177 3.41 4.22 -1.44
N GLY A 178 4.58 3.98 -0.85
CA GLY A 178 4.98 2.70 -0.28
C GLY A 178 4.65 2.52 1.21
N GLN A 179 3.78 3.34 1.78
CA GLN A 179 3.36 3.22 3.19
C GLN A 179 2.01 2.53 3.27
N TYR A 180 2.01 1.28 3.71
CA TYR A 180 0.83 0.44 3.87
C TYR A 180 0.61 0.21 5.37
N PHE A 181 -0.50 0.75 5.89
CA PHE A 181 -0.92 0.56 7.27
C PHE A 181 -2.21 -0.23 7.30
N TYR A 182 -2.25 -1.22 8.17
CA TYR A 182 -3.41 -2.05 8.42
C TYR A 182 -3.78 -1.97 9.90
N ILE A 183 -5.06 -2.03 10.19
CA ILE A 183 -5.62 -2.16 11.54
C ILE A 183 -6.55 -3.37 11.53
N ASN A 184 -6.20 -4.39 12.32
CA ASN A 184 -6.92 -5.65 12.34
C ASN A 184 -7.13 -6.18 10.89
N ASN A 185 -6.06 -6.24 10.09
CA ASN A 185 -6.01 -6.64 8.67
C ASN A 185 -6.82 -5.76 7.71
N ARG A 186 -7.31 -4.59 8.15
CA ARG A 186 -8.03 -3.64 7.31
C ARG A 186 -7.12 -2.49 6.91
N ILE A 187 -6.99 -2.21 5.62
CA ILE A 187 -6.17 -1.10 5.13
C ILE A 187 -6.72 0.24 5.59
N VAL A 188 -5.85 1.09 6.13
CA VAL A 188 -6.22 2.40 6.62
C VAL A 188 -5.21 3.48 6.23
N LYS A 189 -5.71 4.71 6.11
CA LYS A 189 -4.90 5.92 5.97
C LYS A 189 -4.88 6.64 7.31
N SER A 190 -3.90 6.33 8.15
CA SER A 190 -3.74 6.99 9.45
C SER A 190 -2.64 8.05 9.38
N LYS A 191 -3.01 9.32 9.60
CA LYS A 191 -2.05 10.43 9.68
C LYS A 191 -1.13 10.26 10.89
N THR A 192 -1.64 9.75 11.98
CA THR A 192 -0.91 9.47 13.23
C THR A 192 0.16 8.41 13.04
N ALA A 193 -0.19 7.27 12.40
CA ALA A 193 0.77 6.21 12.10
C ALA A 193 1.84 6.67 11.11
N MET A 194 1.47 7.46 10.09
CA MET A 194 2.43 8.05 9.15
C MET A 194 3.41 9.00 9.85
N ALA A 195 2.90 9.88 10.73
CA ALA A 195 3.74 10.82 11.47
C ALA A 195 4.70 10.09 12.43
N ALA A 196 4.23 9.05 13.11
CA ALA A 196 5.04 8.24 14.00
C ALA A 196 6.16 7.49 13.25
N LEU A 197 5.83 6.89 12.10
CA LEU A 197 6.80 6.25 11.21
C LEU A 197 7.89 7.25 10.77
N GLU A 198 7.50 8.40 10.25
CA GLU A 198 8.43 9.43 9.76
C GLU A 198 9.29 10.00 10.91
N GLN A 199 8.71 10.17 12.10
CA GLN A 199 9.44 10.61 13.28
C GLN A 199 10.49 9.59 13.74
N ALA A 200 10.20 8.28 13.66
CA ALA A 200 11.17 7.23 13.99
C ALA A 200 12.38 7.23 13.04
N TYR A 201 12.17 7.62 11.78
CA TYR A 201 13.26 7.76 10.79
C TYR A 201 13.95 9.12 10.80
N LYS A 202 13.51 10.05 11.65
CA LYS A 202 14.16 11.37 11.74
C LYS A 202 15.66 11.22 12.00
N ASN A 203 16.48 11.96 11.26
CA ASN A 203 17.95 11.90 11.28
C ASN A 203 18.57 10.60 10.73
N THR A 204 17.81 9.67 10.19
CA THR A 204 18.32 8.43 9.58
C THR A 204 18.17 8.41 8.06
N ILE A 205 17.25 9.21 7.53
CA ILE A 205 17.03 9.39 6.10
C ILE A 205 17.20 10.85 5.71
N MET A 206 17.48 11.10 4.43
CA MET A 206 17.61 12.45 3.89
C MET A 206 16.28 13.21 3.94
N VAL A 207 16.34 14.52 4.10
CA VAL A 207 15.16 15.42 4.01
C VAL A 207 14.47 15.24 2.65
N GLY A 208 13.15 15.14 2.65
CA GLY A 208 12.35 14.89 1.45
C GLY A 208 12.28 13.43 0.99
N ARG A 209 12.85 12.52 1.78
CA ARG A 209 12.69 11.08 1.58
C ARG A 209 11.73 10.50 2.62
N PHE A 210 11.05 9.43 2.24
CA PHE A 210 10.04 8.76 3.06
C PHE A 210 10.36 7.27 3.19
N PRO A 211 10.22 6.71 4.39
CA PRO A 211 10.33 5.27 4.58
C PRO A 211 9.15 4.57 3.94
N ALA A 212 9.36 3.35 3.47
CA ALA A 212 8.28 2.45 3.09
C ALA A 212 7.97 1.50 4.24
N CYS A 213 6.74 1.05 4.35
CA CYS A 213 6.33 0.09 5.36
C CYS A 213 5.13 -0.76 4.92
N VAL A 214 5.03 -1.92 5.52
CA VAL A 214 3.85 -2.78 5.54
C VAL A 214 3.65 -3.14 7.02
N LEU A 215 2.74 -2.46 7.70
CA LEU A 215 2.54 -2.60 9.13
C LEU A 215 1.09 -2.92 9.45
N ASN A 216 0.86 -4.00 10.19
CA ASN A 216 -0.44 -4.35 10.73
C ASN A 216 -0.46 -4.08 12.24
N ILE A 217 -1.42 -3.27 12.67
CA ILE A 217 -1.66 -2.93 14.07
C ILE A 217 -2.86 -3.72 14.54
N GLU A 218 -2.66 -4.59 15.50
CA GLU A 218 -3.70 -5.34 16.17
C GLU A 218 -4.08 -4.64 17.46
N LEU A 219 -5.35 -4.32 17.60
CA LEU A 219 -5.90 -3.63 18.76
C LEU A 219 -7.36 -4.03 18.99
N ASN A 220 -7.87 -3.77 20.18
CA ASN A 220 -9.25 -4.04 20.50
C ASN A 220 -10.18 -3.21 19.59
N PRO A 221 -11.14 -3.85 18.87
CA PRO A 221 -12.08 -3.15 18.00
C PRO A 221 -12.84 -2.00 18.66
N ALA A 222 -13.07 -2.05 19.98
CA ALA A 222 -13.72 -0.97 20.72
C ALA A 222 -12.90 0.33 20.82
N GLN A 223 -11.58 0.27 20.52
CA GLN A 223 -10.68 1.43 20.57
C GLN A 223 -10.59 2.17 19.22
N VAL A 224 -11.21 1.63 18.17
CA VAL A 224 -11.16 2.19 16.83
C VAL A 224 -12.54 2.23 16.19
N ASP A 225 -12.93 3.39 15.71
CA ASP A 225 -14.11 3.53 14.85
C ASP A 225 -13.68 3.45 13.39
N VAL A 226 -14.09 2.39 12.72
CA VAL A 226 -13.81 2.14 11.30
C VAL A 226 -14.93 2.60 10.36
N ASN A 227 -16.05 3.05 10.91
CA ASN A 227 -17.23 3.48 10.14
C ASN A 227 -17.23 5.00 9.85
N VAL A 228 -16.06 5.59 9.66
CA VAL A 228 -15.91 7.03 9.43
C VAL A 228 -16.14 7.42 7.96
N HIS A 229 -15.74 6.55 7.02
CA HIS A 229 -15.83 6.82 5.58
C HIS A 229 -16.49 5.64 4.85
N PRO A 230 -17.31 5.86 3.79
CA PRO A 230 -17.96 4.77 3.04
C PRO A 230 -17.00 3.71 2.53
N ALA A 231 -15.81 4.11 2.06
CA ALA A 231 -14.76 3.19 1.62
C ALA A 231 -13.98 2.55 2.79
N LYS A 232 -14.30 2.90 4.05
CA LYS A 232 -13.66 2.38 5.28
C LYS A 232 -12.12 2.47 5.28
N THR A 233 -11.58 3.44 4.56
CA THR A 233 -10.12 3.68 4.49
C THR A 233 -9.62 4.64 5.56
N GLU A 234 -10.51 5.35 6.23
CA GLU A 234 -10.20 6.26 7.34
C GLU A 234 -10.77 5.70 8.63
N VAL A 235 -10.01 5.84 9.69
CA VAL A 235 -10.38 5.39 11.04
C VAL A 235 -10.21 6.53 12.03
N ARG A 236 -11.00 6.50 13.10
CA ARG A 236 -10.81 7.35 14.27
C ARG A 236 -10.43 6.49 15.46
N PHE A 237 -9.34 6.84 16.10
CA PHE A 237 -8.92 6.22 17.33
C PHE A 237 -9.56 6.94 18.53
N ALA A 238 -9.95 6.19 19.54
CA ALA A 238 -10.40 6.76 20.80
C ALA A 238 -9.28 7.61 21.45
N ASN A 239 -8.03 7.16 21.31
CA ASN A 239 -6.84 7.89 21.71
C ASN A 239 -5.71 7.65 20.68
N GLU A 240 -5.21 8.74 20.08
CA GLU A 240 -4.16 8.66 19.03
C GLU A 240 -2.76 8.48 19.62
N LYS A 241 -2.52 8.93 20.86
CA LYS A 241 -1.18 8.89 21.46
C LYS A 241 -0.62 7.48 21.61
N PRO A 242 -1.35 6.47 22.17
CA PRO A 242 -0.84 5.10 22.25
C PRO A 242 -0.49 4.50 20.87
N ILE A 243 -1.24 4.86 19.81
CA ILE A 243 -0.97 4.40 18.45
C ILE A 243 0.32 5.03 17.91
N PHE A 244 0.51 6.32 18.17
CA PHE A 244 1.76 7.01 17.80
C PHE A 244 2.95 6.36 18.51
N ASP A 245 2.86 6.17 19.82
CA ASP A 245 3.93 5.60 20.64
C ASP A 245 4.25 4.16 20.20
N LEU A 246 3.22 3.32 19.97
CA LEU A 246 3.39 1.95 19.47
C LEU A 246 4.19 1.92 18.17
N VAL A 247 3.76 2.68 17.15
CA VAL A 247 4.43 2.71 15.84
C VAL A 247 5.83 3.27 15.96
N TYR A 248 6.00 4.35 16.72
CA TYR A 248 7.30 5.00 16.90
C TYR A 248 8.33 4.05 17.52
N TYR A 249 7.99 3.43 18.65
CA TYR A 249 8.95 2.54 19.34
C TYR A 249 9.19 1.25 18.57
N ALA A 250 8.16 0.66 17.97
CA ALA A 250 8.32 -0.53 17.13
C ALA A 250 9.30 -0.32 15.97
N VAL A 251 9.11 0.78 15.25
CA VAL A 251 9.98 1.14 14.10
C VAL A 251 11.38 1.50 14.55
N LYS A 252 11.50 2.27 15.63
CA LYS A 252 12.80 2.65 16.20
C LYS A 252 13.60 1.43 16.64
N THR A 253 12.96 0.49 17.33
CA THR A 253 13.59 -0.79 17.72
C THR A 253 14.06 -1.59 16.51
N ALA A 254 13.25 -1.67 15.45
CA ALA A 254 13.64 -2.37 14.22
C ALA A 254 14.87 -1.73 13.55
N ILE A 255 14.94 -0.39 13.51
CA ILE A 255 16.09 0.33 12.96
C ILE A 255 17.34 0.12 13.81
N GLU A 256 17.22 0.10 15.13
CA GLU A 256 18.34 -0.11 16.06
C GLU A 256 18.87 -1.54 15.95
N ASN A 257 17.99 -2.54 15.85
CA ASN A 257 18.37 -3.94 15.67
C ASN A 257 19.10 -4.20 14.33
N ASP A 258 18.74 -3.52 13.23
CA ASP A 258 19.45 -3.64 11.95
C ASP A 258 20.85 -2.97 12.00
N ARG A 259 21.06 -2.01 12.91
CA ARG A 259 22.34 -1.33 13.13
C ARG A 259 23.29 -2.08 14.04
N THR A 260 22.82 -3.07 14.80
CA THR A 260 23.70 -3.92 15.57
C THR A 260 24.69 -4.56 14.62
N VAL A 261 25.94 -4.17 14.78
CA VAL A 261 27.07 -4.57 13.96
C VAL A 261 27.05 -6.09 13.84
N LYS A 262 26.95 -6.60 12.62
CA LYS A 262 27.34 -7.97 12.37
C LYS A 262 28.77 -8.05 12.83
N GLU A 263 29.05 -8.75 13.92
CA GLU A 263 30.41 -9.08 14.32
C GLU A 263 31.06 -9.67 13.09
N VAL A 264 32.00 -8.90 12.53
CA VAL A 264 32.86 -9.41 11.47
C VAL A 264 33.75 -10.37 12.17
N GLU A 265 33.47 -11.67 12.14
CA GLU A 265 34.44 -12.70 12.46
C GLU A 265 35.61 -12.47 11.50
N PHE A 266 36.62 -11.77 11.99
CA PHE A 266 37.92 -11.77 11.35
C PHE A 266 38.42 -13.23 11.45
N LYS A 267 38.22 -14.00 10.39
CA LYS A 267 38.95 -15.22 10.22
C LYS A 267 40.41 -14.79 10.18
N GLU A 268 41.09 -14.93 11.34
CA GLU A 268 42.52 -14.86 11.37
C GLU A 268 43.02 -15.94 10.42
N ASN A 269 43.32 -15.55 9.19
CA ASN A 269 44.19 -16.38 8.38
C ASN A 269 45.54 -16.40 9.08
N PRO A 270 45.97 -17.52 9.63
CA PRO A 270 47.33 -17.60 10.18
C PRO A 270 48.25 -17.28 9.01
N ILE A 271 48.88 -16.09 9.06
CA ILE A 271 50.00 -15.77 8.17
C ILE A 271 51.06 -16.76 8.57
N CYS A 272 51.15 -17.84 7.80
CA CYS A 272 52.20 -18.81 7.95
C CYS A 272 53.52 -18.09 7.54
N TRP A 273 54.22 -17.55 8.53
CA TRP A 273 55.58 -17.11 8.33
C TRP A 273 56.40 -18.36 8.02
N GLN A 274 56.57 -18.70 6.75
CA GLN A 274 57.61 -19.65 6.36
C GLN A 274 58.92 -18.96 6.63
N GLU A 275 59.58 -19.38 7.73
CA GLU A 275 61.00 -19.11 7.92
C GLU A 275 61.75 -19.70 6.72
N SER A 276 62.04 -18.84 5.73
CA SER A 276 63.02 -19.18 4.72
C SER A 276 64.36 -19.33 5.39
N LYS A 277 64.76 -20.57 5.66
CA LYS A 277 66.15 -20.90 6.01
C LYS A 277 67.03 -20.46 4.87
N ASN A 278 67.56 -19.23 4.97
CA ASN A 278 68.66 -18.78 4.11
C ASN A 278 69.87 -19.63 4.38
N VAL A 279 70.15 -20.54 3.48
CA VAL A 279 71.43 -21.18 3.33
C VAL A 279 72.43 -20.07 2.93
N TYR A 280 73.26 -19.61 3.91
CA TYR A 280 74.35 -18.73 3.65
C TYR A 280 75.44 -19.57 2.90
N GLN A 281 75.52 -19.40 1.58
CA GLN A 281 76.77 -19.68 0.88
C GLN A 281 77.53 -18.36 0.83
N ASN A 282 78.67 -18.36 1.51
CA ASN A 282 79.74 -17.36 1.43
C ASN A 282 80.18 -17.24 -0.01
N ASN A 283 80.04 -16.06 -0.59
CA ASN A 283 80.97 -15.61 -1.62
C ASN A 283 81.15 -14.09 -1.52
N ASP A 284 82.44 -13.77 -1.58
CA ASP A 284 83.12 -12.52 -1.29
C ASP A 284 82.58 -11.26 -1.94
N ASN A 285 82.68 -10.21 -1.10
CA ASN A 285 82.98 -8.82 -1.50
C ASN A 285 82.22 -8.20 -2.75
N LYS A 286 81.15 -7.46 -2.42
CA LYS A 286 80.98 -6.08 -2.90
C LYS A 286 79.90 -5.39 -2.10
N SER A 287 80.33 -4.38 -1.36
CA SER A 287 79.50 -3.44 -0.63
C SER A 287 78.58 -2.73 -1.55
N PHE A 288 77.30 -3.05 -1.51
CA PHE A 288 76.20 -2.19 -2.04
C PHE A 288 75.55 -1.46 -0.89
N GLN A 289 76.02 -0.25 -0.63
CA GLN A 289 75.29 0.71 0.19
C GLN A 289 74.12 1.20 -0.65
N ALA A 290 72.93 0.67 -0.42
CA ALA A 290 71.70 1.30 -0.85
C ALA A 290 71.46 2.52 0.03
N LYS A 291 71.76 3.70 -0.49
CA LYS A 291 71.39 4.97 0.13
C LYS A 291 69.89 5.13 0.04
N PHE A 292 69.26 5.16 1.21
CA PHE A 292 67.88 5.67 1.34
C PHE A 292 67.94 7.19 1.22
N ASP A 293 67.77 7.72 0.01
CA ASP A 293 67.47 9.13 -0.25
C ASP A 293 65.95 9.30 -0.36
N PHE A 294 65.30 9.25 0.78
CA PHE A 294 63.93 9.72 0.93
C PHE A 294 63.99 11.01 1.76
N PHE A 295 63.77 12.13 1.18
CA PHE A 295 63.75 13.52 1.62
C PHE A 295 64.93 14.35 1.13
N LYS A 296 64.72 14.85 -0.10
CA LYS A 296 65.03 16.21 -0.57
C LYS A 296 64.82 16.29 -2.08
N LYS A 297 63.65 16.73 -2.52
CA LYS A 297 63.55 17.44 -3.77
C LYS A 297 62.89 18.76 -3.50
N LYS A 298 63.71 19.79 -3.66
CA LYS A 298 63.35 21.18 -3.75
C LYS A 298 62.40 21.43 -4.92
N ASP A 299 61.54 22.39 -4.70
CA ASP A 299 60.71 23.10 -5.66
C ASP A 299 61.47 23.51 -6.91
N GLU A 300 61.06 22.99 -8.07
CA GLU A 300 61.18 23.64 -9.34
C GLU A 300 59.87 23.50 -10.09
N PRO A 301 59.30 24.57 -10.63
CA PRO A 301 58.00 24.53 -11.32
C PRO A 301 58.17 23.88 -12.69
N PRO A 302 57.28 22.91 -13.08
CA PRO A 302 57.34 22.39 -14.42
C PRO A 302 56.88 23.42 -15.45
N SER A 303 57.74 23.63 -16.44
CA SER A 303 57.51 24.39 -17.63
C SER A 303 56.17 24.05 -18.30
N GLN A 304 55.35 25.07 -18.56
CA GLN A 304 54.12 25.00 -19.29
C GLN A 304 54.33 24.51 -20.73
N GLN A 305 53.95 23.27 -21.02
CA GLN A 305 53.62 22.86 -22.38
C GLN A 305 52.17 23.27 -22.65
N VAL A 306 51.99 24.28 -23.44
CA VAL A 306 50.69 24.76 -23.95
C VAL A 306 50.18 23.73 -24.93
N ILE A 307 49.29 22.84 -24.46
CA ILE A 307 48.45 22.03 -25.33
C ILE A 307 47.27 22.91 -25.74
N LYS A 308 47.29 23.36 -26.99
CA LYS A 308 46.12 24.03 -27.61
C LYS A 308 44.98 23.01 -27.74
N THR A 309 44.10 22.97 -26.79
CA THR A 309 42.78 22.34 -26.93
C THR A 309 41.81 23.34 -27.53
N LYS A 310 41.23 22.95 -28.67
CA LYS A 310 40.10 23.66 -29.28
C LYS A 310 38.96 23.82 -28.28
N PRO A 311 38.21 24.95 -28.26
CA PRO A 311 37.07 25.11 -27.37
C PRO A 311 36.02 24.03 -27.67
N ARG A 312 35.66 23.28 -26.67
CA ARG A 312 34.42 22.48 -26.67
C ARG A 312 33.24 23.45 -26.62
N GLU A 313 32.42 23.44 -27.66
CA GLU A 313 31.14 24.12 -27.70
C GLU A 313 30.31 23.67 -26.51
N ASN A 314 29.80 24.65 -25.79
CA ASN A 314 28.92 24.47 -24.63
C ASN A 314 27.60 23.83 -25.07
N PHE A 315 27.42 22.54 -24.77
CA PHE A 315 26.22 21.77 -25.07
C PHE A 315 25.11 21.96 -24.03
N TRP A 316 25.13 23.01 -23.23
CA TRP A 316 24.17 23.30 -22.15
C TRP A 316 23.52 24.69 -22.25
N GLN A 317 23.20 25.13 -23.49
CA GLN A 317 22.26 26.23 -23.70
C GLN A 317 21.08 25.72 -24.54
N VAL A 318 20.25 24.87 -23.93
CA VAL A 318 18.87 24.76 -24.36
C VAL A 318 18.10 25.75 -23.47
N GLU A 319 17.86 26.94 -24.00
CA GLU A 319 16.90 27.88 -23.43
C GLU A 319 15.54 27.18 -23.37
N ALA A 320 15.04 26.96 -22.16
CA ALA A 320 13.68 26.55 -21.96
C ALA A 320 12.74 27.65 -22.51
N PRO A 321 11.73 27.30 -23.34
CA PRO A 321 10.76 28.27 -23.80
C PRO A 321 10.04 28.86 -22.60
N LYS A 322 10.15 30.17 -22.43
CA LYS A 322 9.36 30.93 -21.45
C LYS A 322 7.88 30.77 -21.82
N PRO A 323 7.01 30.36 -20.90
CA PRO A 323 5.58 30.39 -21.16
C PRO A 323 5.14 31.86 -21.31
N GLU A 324 4.76 32.28 -22.49
CA GLU A 324 4.05 33.53 -22.71
C GLU A 324 2.65 33.41 -22.09
N TYR A 325 2.50 33.93 -20.88
CA TYR A 325 1.19 34.23 -20.32
C TYR A 325 0.66 35.47 -21.02
N LYS A 326 -0.22 35.30 -22.00
CA LYS A 326 -1.10 36.37 -22.48
C LYS A 326 -2.11 36.65 -21.36
N ILE A 327 -1.86 37.70 -20.62
CA ILE A 327 -2.86 38.31 -19.73
C ILE A 327 -3.89 38.96 -20.65
N ALA A 328 -5.02 38.28 -20.83
CA ALA A 328 -6.22 38.88 -21.40
C ALA A 328 -6.72 39.92 -20.34
N ARG A 329 -6.44 41.19 -20.57
CA ARG A 329 -7.09 42.32 -19.89
C ARG A 329 -8.44 42.51 -20.56
N ASP A 330 -9.44 42.78 -19.73
CA ASP A 330 -10.75 43.35 -20.04
C ASP A 330 -11.83 42.36 -20.58
N GLU A 331 -12.36 41.53 -19.69
CA GLU A 331 -13.79 41.28 -19.70
C GLU A 331 -14.41 41.80 -18.39
N LYS A 332 -15.30 42.76 -18.54
CA LYS A 332 -16.12 43.36 -17.47
C LYS A 332 -16.98 42.25 -16.85
N PRO A 333 -17.15 42.19 -15.54
CA PRO A 333 -18.00 41.22 -14.90
C PRO A 333 -19.44 41.36 -15.38
N LYS A 334 -20.00 40.25 -15.87
CA LYS A 334 -21.46 40.19 -16.18
C LYS A 334 -22.23 40.29 -14.86
N PRO A 335 -23.39 41.03 -14.89
CA PRO A 335 -24.19 41.21 -13.69
C PRO A 335 -24.70 39.85 -13.19
N ARG A 336 -24.64 39.66 -11.87
CA ARG A 336 -25.22 38.51 -11.17
C ARG A 336 -26.74 38.56 -11.41
N VAL A 337 -27.27 37.49 -11.94
CA VAL A 337 -28.73 37.25 -11.94
C VAL A 337 -29.07 36.72 -10.56
N ASP A 338 -29.76 37.53 -9.75
CA ASP A 338 -30.34 37.09 -8.50
C ASP A 338 -31.51 36.17 -8.84
N ILE A 339 -31.32 34.88 -8.63
CA ILE A 339 -32.41 33.90 -8.69
C ILE A 339 -33.08 33.92 -7.33
N ASN A 340 -34.20 34.66 -7.23
CA ASN A 340 -35.13 34.51 -6.11
C ASN A 340 -35.74 33.11 -6.19
N ILE A 341 -35.33 32.22 -5.32
CA ILE A 341 -36.04 30.94 -5.08
C ILE A 341 -37.09 31.27 -4.02
N GLU A 342 -38.32 31.48 -4.43
CA GLU A 342 -39.49 31.45 -3.55
C GLU A 342 -39.65 30.02 -3.05
N TYR A 343 -39.47 29.81 -1.74
CA TYR A 343 -39.82 28.57 -1.08
C TYR A 343 -41.34 28.60 -0.83
N GLU A 344 -42.07 27.77 -1.56
CA GLU A 344 -43.45 27.43 -1.18
C GLU A 344 -43.39 26.59 0.09
N GLU A 345 -44.01 27.08 1.17
CA GLU A 345 -44.23 26.32 2.38
C GLU A 345 -45.24 25.21 2.08
N PRO A 346 -45.04 23.97 2.57
CA PRO A 346 -46.01 22.90 2.38
C PRO A 346 -47.28 23.21 3.19
N GLU A 347 -48.43 23.16 2.50
CA GLU A 347 -49.74 23.28 3.12
C GLU A 347 -49.95 22.27 4.23
N GLU A 348 -50.34 22.75 5.41
CA GLU A 348 -50.78 21.94 6.55
C GLU A 348 -52.08 21.18 6.15
N ILE A 349 -51.98 19.85 6.08
CA ILE A 349 -53.14 18.97 5.94
C ILE A 349 -53.88 18.98 7.29
N SER A 350 -55.00 19.71 7.32
CA SER A 350 -55.94 19.71 8.45
C SER A 350 -56.54 18.31 8.65
N THR A 351 -56.28 17.71 9.79
CA THR A 351 -56.91 16.48 10.23
C THR A 351 -58.39 16.77 10.58
N ALA A 352 -59.24 16.33 9.69
CA ALA A 352 -60.68 16.26 9.96
C ALA A 352 -60.95 15.14 11.00
N LYS A 353 -61.48 15.54 12.16
CA LYS A 353 -62.11 14.63 13.13
C LYS A 353 -63.39 14.06 12.54
N SER A 354 -63.50 12.76 12.45
CA SER A 354 -64.76 12.08 12.34
C SER A 354 -65.01 11.30 13.62
N GLU A 355 -65.85 11.88 14.47
CA GLU A 355 -66.66 11.15 15.45
C GLU A 355 -67.76 10.41 14.67
N ASP A 356 -67.82 9.10 14.86
CA ASP A 356 -69.09 8.38 14.83
C ASP A 356 -68.91 7.00 15.46
N THR A 357 -69.39 6.86 16.66
CA THR A 357 -69.77 5.60 17.29
C THR A 357 -71.19 5.24 16.93
N PRO A 358 -71.53 4.00 16.59
CA PRO A 358 -72.87 3.46 16.82
C PRO A 358 -72.87 2.51 18.05
N LYS A 359 -73.84 2.78 18.88
CA LYS A 359 -74.40 1.84 19.86
C LYS A 359 -75.21 0.77 19.12
N GLU A 360 -74.96 -0.46 19.38
CA GLU A 360 -75.86 -1.50 19.97
C GLU A 360 -75.09 -2.81 20.03
#